data_19644d6b3aa6c5584b8a35d08254cf3c
#
_entry.id   19644d6b3aa6c5584b8a35d08254cf3c
#
_cell.length_a   1.000
_cell.length_b   1.000
_cell.length_c   1.000
_cell.angle_alpha   90.00
_cell.angle_beta   90.00
_cell.angle_gamma   90.00
#
_symmetry.space_group_name_H-M   'P 1'
#
loop_
_entity.id
_entity.type
_entity.pdbx_description
1 polymer ?
#
loop_
_entity_poly.entity_id
_entity_poly.type
_entity_poly.pdbx_seq_one_letter_code
_entity_poly.pdbx_strand_id
1 'polypeptide(L)'
;MNSLLEYYTDTRTDNKDAEKFSVYSLNTMPDKYKSEEITFYGVEPDSKYIHADLSGDGVYISSAYADKFRIKEGDTITLKEKYEKDEYSFKVDGIYDYTASLCVFMERDKLNEAFDLGDDYFGGYFSDTEIRDIPSKYIGSVIDLEALTKISRQLDVSMGDMMGMMYGFSVTIFLVVIYLLSKVIIEKNAQSISMTKILGYTNGEISRLYILLHHLWWCSACC
;
A
#
# COMPACT_ATOMS: atom_id res chain seq x y z
N MET A 1 18.36 6.26 39.17
CA MET A 1 18.51 4.81 38.94
C MET A 1 17.25 4.02 39.25
N ASN A 2 16.52 4.31 40.34
CA ASN A 2 15.26 3.61 40.65
C ASN A 2 14.09 3.89 39.67
N SER A 3 14.02 5.07 39.08
CA SER A 3 12.95 5.42 38.14
C SER A 3 13.05 4.69 36.79
N LEU A 4 14.27 4.41 36.35
CA LEU A 4 14.47 3.63 35.10
C LEU A 4 14.16 2.14 35.31
N LEU A 5 14.51 1.58 36.44
CA LEU A 5 14.19 0.19 36.80
C LEU A 5 12.67 -0.01 36.99
N GLU A 6 11.98 0.96 37.57
CA GLU A 6 10.52 0.96 37.73
C GLU A 6 9.80 1.03 36.36
N TYR A 7 10.33 1.84 35.43
CA TYR A 7 9.82 1.96 34.07
C TYR A 7 9.90 0.63 33.30
N TYR A 8 11.05 -0.08 33.38
CA TYR A 8 11.22 -1.37 32.70
C TYR A 8 10.40 -2.51 33.32
N THR A 9 10.13 -2.48 34.62
CA THR A 9 9.28 -3.48 35.26
C THR A 9 7.80 -3.31 34.93
N ASP A 10 7.31 -2.08 34.82
CA ASP A 10 5.91 -1.77 34.53
C ASP A 10 5.52 -2.05 33.07
N THR A 11 6.47 -2.27 32.16
CA THR A 11 6.22 -2.56 30.75
C THR A 11 6.41 -4.02 30.38
N ARG A 12 6.76 -4.88 31.35
CA ARG A 12 6.84 -6.34 31.14
C ARG A 12 5.46 -6.95 31.22
N THR A 13 5.21 -7.95 30.38
CA THR A 13 3.99 -8.76 30.39
C THR A 13 4.27 -10.18 30.82
N ASP A 14 3.33 -10.78 31.54
CA ASP A 14 3.34 -12.21 31.89
C ASP A 14 2.73 -13.09 30.77
N ASN A 15 2.31 -12.47 29.68
CA ASN A 15 1.73 -13.19 28.55
C ASN A 15 2.81 -14.01 27.84
N LYS A 16 2.64 -15.33 27.81
CA LYS A 16 3.58 -16.28 27.20
C LYS A 16 3.63 -16.22 25.67
N ASP A 17 2.61 -15.65 25.04
CA ASP A 17 2.56 -15.49 23.60
C ASP A 17 3.19 -14.17 23.14
N ALA A 18 3.49 -13.27 24.07
CA ALA A 18 4.10 -11.99 23.79
C ALA A 18 5.60 -12.15 23.52
N GLU A 19 6.02 -11.74 22.33
CA GLU A 19 7.41 -11.73 21.88
C GLU A 19 7.89 -10.30 21.75
N LYS A 20 9.04 -9.97 22.36
CA LYS A 20 9.62 -8.64 22.30
C LYS A 20 10.22 -8.35 20.94
N PHE A 21 10.06 -7.13 20.48
CA PHE A 21 10.81 -6.63 19.34
C PHE A 21 11.39 -5.25 19.62
N SER A 22 12.51 -4.95 18.99
CA SER A 22 13.13 -3.62 18.99
C SER A 22 12.86 -2.93 17.66
N VAL A 23 12.77 -1.61 17.67
CA VAL A 23 12.57 -0.79 16.46
C VAL A 23 13.57 0.33 16.41
N TYR A 24 14.15 0.53 15.23
CA TYR A 24 14.98 1.70 14.93
C TYR A 24 14.72 2.18 13.51
N SER A 25 14.82 3.48 13.26
CA SER A 25 14.55 4.04 11.94
C SER A 25 15.77 4.73 11.38
N LEU A 26 16.17 4.35 10.18
CA LEU A 26 17.21 5.00 9.40
C LEU A 26 16.65 5.52 8.07
N ASN A 27 17.40 6.38 7.42
CA ASN A 27 17.03 6.97 6.13
C ASN A 27 17.96 6.46 5.02
N THR A 28 17.41 6.24 3.85
CA THR A 28 18.21 5.97 2.65
C THR A 28 19.06 7.17 2.30
N MET A 29 20.22 6.91 1.69
CA MET A 29 21.05 7.97 1.15
C MET A 29 20.29 8.69 0.01
N PRO A 30 20.30 10.03 -0.03
CA PRO A 30 19.68 10.78 -1.10
C PRO A 30 20.49 10.58 -2.40
N ASP A 31 19.93 9.84 -3.34
CA ASP A 31 20.46 9.63 -4.68
C ASP A 31 19.40 10.01 -5.71
N LYS A 32 19.10 9.15 -6.64
CA LYS A 32 18.08 9.31 -7.67
C LYS A 32 16.67 9.41 -7.08
N TYR A 33 16.46 8.81 -5.93
CA TYR A 33 15.20 8.83 -5.18
C TYR A 33 15.30 9.79 -3.99
N LYS A 34 14.15 10.31 -3.57
CA LYS A 34 14.06 11.09 -2.33
C LYS A 34 14.44 10.17 -1.16
N SER A 35 15.17 10.72 -0.17
CA SER A 35 15.49 9.98 1.06
C SER A 35 14.21 9.45 1.71
N GLU A 36 14.16 8.16 1.98
CA GLU A 36 13.04 7.46 2.59
C GLU A 36 13.44 6.81 3.90
N GLU A 37 12.49 6.75 4.80
CA GLU A 37 12.66 6.13 6.10
C GLU A 37 12.53 4.61 5.97
N ILE A 38 13.50 3.90 6.51
CA ILE A 38 13.55 2.44 6.58
C ILE A 38 13.48 2.04 8.04
N THR A 39 12.51 1.21 8.37
CA THR A 39 12.33 0.71 9.74
C THR A 39 13.09 -0.59 9.93
N PHE A 40 13.93 -0.64 10.94
CA PHE A 40 14.60 -1.85 11.40
C PHE A 40 13.78 -2.50 12.51
N TYR A 41 13.52 -3.77 12.33
CA TYR A 41 12.89 -4.64 13.33
C TYR A 41 13.92 -5.63 13.85
N GLY A 42 14.24 -5.49 15.14
CA GLY A 42 15.01 -6.47 15.88
C GLY A 42 14.05 -7.48 16.50
N VAL A 43 14.14 -8.73 16.09
CA VAL A 43 13.24 -9.80 16.54
C VAL A 43 14.03 -10.93 17.17
N GLU A 44 13.35 -11.77 17.94
CA GLU A 44 13.99 -12.96 18.56
C GLU A 44 14.41 -13.96 17.46
N PRO A 45 15.54 -14.66 17.64
CA PRO A 45 16.02 -15.63 16.64
C PRO A 45 15.01 -16.74 16.31
N ASP A 46 14.23 -17.18 17.31
CA ASP A 46 13.20 -18.21 17.19
C ASP A 46 11.78 -17.59 17.13
N SER A 47 11.64 -16.43 16.50
CA SER A 47 10.36 -15.71 16.41
C SER A 47 9.25 -16.57 15.83
N LYS A 48 8.08 -16.57 16.48
CA LYS A 48 6.85 -17.20 15.98
C LYS A 48 6.21 -16.41 14.85
N TYR A 49 6.51 -15.12 14.74
CA TYR A 49 5.86 -14.17 13.85
C TYR A 49 6.68 -13.86 12.60
N ILE A 50 8.00 -13.88 12.71
CA ILE A 50 8.92 -13.59 11.61
C ILE A 50 9.77 -14.84 11.33
N HIS A 51 9.47 -15.52 10.25
CA HIS A 51 10.13 -16.76 9.86
C HIS A 51 11.30 -16.49 8.91
N ALA A 52 12.31 -15.77 9.40
CA ALA A 52 13.56 -15.53 8.69
C ALA A 52 14.74 -16.14 9.47
N ASP A 53 15.73 -16.66 8.79
CA ASP A 53 16.94 -17.17 9.43
C ASP A 53 17.88 -16.02 9.77
N LEU A 54 17.70 -15.43 10.96
CA LEU A 54 18.44 -14.28 11.44
C LEU A 54 19.73 -14.64 12.16
N SER A 55 20.17 -15.89 12.09
CA SER A 55 21.40 -16.35 12.75
C SER A 55 22.69 -15.83 12.10
N GLY A 56 22.62 -15.29 10.87
CA GLY A 56 23.72 -14.67 10.16
C GLY A 56 24.14 -13.30 10.71
N ASP A 57 25.28 -12.79 10.23
CA ASP A 57 25.74 -11.43 10.57
C ASP A 57 25.11 -10.35 9.69
N GLY A 58 24.37 -10.73 8.67
CA GLY A 58 23.68 -9.82 7.77
C GLY A 58 22.24 -9.54 8.19
N VAL A 59 21.52 -8.89 7.29
CA VAL A 59 20.14 -8.48 7.51
C VAL A 59 19.23 -9.06 6.45
N TYR A 60 17.97 -9.25 6.79
CA TYR A 60 16.89 -9.54 5.82
C TYR A 60 16.13 -8.26 5.50
N ILE A 61 15.90 -8.03 4.23
CA ILE A 61 15.13 -6.86 3.77
C ILE A 61 13.75 -7.29 3.29
N SER A 62 12.76 -6.40 3.40
CA SER A 62 11.43 -6.66 2.85
C SER A 62 11.44 -6.74 1.33
N SER A 63 10.55 -7.55 0.73
CA SER A 63 10.38 -7.62 -0.71
C SER A 63 10.03 -6.25 -1.32
N ALA A 64 9.23 -5.42 -0.61
CA ALA A 64 8.96 -4.05 -1.02
C ALA A 64 10.22 -3.17 -1.13
N TYR A 65 11.16 -3.34 -0.19
CA TYR A 65 12.42 -2.60 -0.21
C TYR A 65 13.33 -3.09 -1.33
N ALA A 66 13.47 -4.41 -1.47
CA ALA A 66 14.25 -5.05 -2.51
C ALA A 66 13.78 -4.62 -3.92
N ASP A 67 12.48 -4.68 -4.18
CA ASP A 67 11.89 -4.33 -5.48
C ASP A 67 12.07 -2.84 -5.83
N LYS A 68 11.82 -1.97 -4.85
CA LYS A 68 11.89 -0.52 -5.06
C LYS A 68 13.29 -0.04 -5.40
N PHE A 69 14.29 -0.53 -4.68
CA PHE A 69 15.69 -0.13 -4.85
C PHE A 69 16.51 -1.13 -5.67
N ARG A 70 15.89 -2.22 -6.13
CA ARG A 70 16.52 -3.29 -6.92
C ARG A 70 17.70 -3.94 -6.22
N ILE A 71 17.58 -4.14 -4.93
CA ILE A 71 18.59 -4.76 -4.07
C ILE A 71 18.45 -6.29 -4.16
N LYS A 72 19.56 -6.99 -4.16
CA LYS A 72 19.63 -8.46 -4.20
C LYS A 72 20.35 -9.02 -2.98
N GLU A 73 20.17 -10.32 -2.76
CA GLU A 73 20.98 -11.04 -1.77
C GLU A 73 22.47 -10.88 -2.07
N GLY A 74 23.24 -10.61 -1.04
CA GLY A 74 24.67 -10.35 -1.10
C GLY A 74 25.05 -8.89 -1.32
N ASP A 75 24.12 -8.02 -1.67
CA ASP A 75 24.37 -6.58 -1.77
C ASP A 75 24.59 -5.96 -0.39
N THR A 76 25.19 -4.77 -0.39
CA THR A 76 25.37 -3.98 0.84
C THR A 76 24.46 -2.75 0.76
N ILE A 77 23.64 -2.55 1.78
CA ILE A 77 22.84 -1.35 1.95
C ILE A 77 23.55 -0.37 2.88
N THR A 78 23.57 0.91 2.49
CA THR A 78 24.11 1.98 3.32
C THR A 78 23.00 2.96 3.66
N LEU A 79 22.79 3.18 4.94
CA LEU A 79 21.73 4.01 5.50
C LEU A 79 22.36 5.03 6.46
N LYS A 80 21.64 6.11 6.72
CA LYS A 80 22.10 7.17 7.60
C LYS A 80 21.03 7.54 8.63
N GLU A 81 21.46 8.10 9.72
CA GLU A 81 20.54 8.73 10.65
C GLU A 81 19.90 10.00 10.08
N LYS A 82 18.69 10.28 10.51
CA LYS A 82 17.90 11.41 10.00
C LYS A 82 18.52 12.77 10.34
N TYR A 83 19.11 12.89 11.50
CA TYR A 83 19.62 14.15 12.06
C TYR A 83 21.12 14.14 12.35
N GLU A 84 21.77 12.99 12.25
CA GLU A 84 23.18 12.79 12.48
C GLU A 84 23.91 12.45 11.19
N LYS A 85 25.24 12.40 11.26
CA LYS A 85 26.07 12.09 10.08
C LYS A 85 26.51 10.64 10.04
N ASP A 86 26.03 9.84 10.98
CA ASP A 86 26.45 8.46 11.13
C ASP A 86 25.82 7.60 10.04
N GLU A 87 26.67 6.85 9.37
CA GLU A 87 26.32 5.96 8.27
C GLU A 87 26.50 4.51 8.73
N TYR A 88 25.51 3.70 8.48
CA TYR A 88 25.49 2.29 8.80
C TYR A 88 25.42 1.48 7.51
N SER A 89 26.27 0.45 7.42
CA SER A 89 26.30 -0.44 6.28
C SER A 89 26.02 -1.87 6.70
N PHE A 90 25.03 -2.49 6.07
CA PHE A 90 24.61 -3.85 6.37
C PHE A 90 24.66 -4.69 5.10
N LYS A 91 25.11 -5.94 5.23
CA LYS A 91 25.05 -6.92 4.16
C LYS A 91 23.68 -7.58 4.15
N VAL A 92 23.08 -7.69 2.97
CA VAL A 92 21.80 -8.36 2.78
C VAL A 92 22.01 -9.86 2.66
N ASP A 93 21.56 -10.63 3.63
CA ASP A 93 21.65 -12.09 3.63
C ASP A 93 20.44 -12.75 2.98
N GLY A 94 19.30 -12.04 2.90
CA GLY A 94 18.11 -12.54 2.23
C GLY A 94 17.00 -11.52 2.09
N ILE A 95 15.96 -11.92 1.36
CA ILE A 95 14.75 -11.12 1.14
C ILE A 95 13.58 -11.83 1.82
N TYR A 96 12.90 -11.13 2.71
CA TYR A 96 11.70 -11.62 3.38
C TYR A 96 10.45 -11.14 2.63
N ASP A 97 9.52 -12.06 2.35
CA ASP A 97 8.29 -11.72 1.62
C ASP A 97 7.34 -10.87 2.47
N TYR A 98 7.59 -9.57 2.45
CA TYR A 98 6.79 -8.57 3.13
C TYR A 98 6.66 -7.30 2.26
N THR A 99 5.45 -7.07 1.76
CA THR A 99 5.16 -6.02 0.79
C THR A 99 4.57 -4.74 1.40
N ALA A 100 4.25 -4.74 2.71
CA ALA A 100 3.50 -3.65 3.33
C ALA A 100 4.34 -2.41 3.60
N SER A 101 5.65 -2.55 3.87
CA SER A 101 6.53 -1.43 4.16
C SER A 101 7.99 -1.70 3.79
N LEU A 102 8.77 -0.62 3.75
CA LEU A 102 10.21 -0.67 3.57
C LEU A 102 10.85 -0.95 4.93
N CYS A 103 11.26 -2.18 5.16
CA CYS A 103 11.84 -2.56 6.43
C CYS A 103 12.99 -3.56 6.30
N VAL A 104 13.74 -3.64 7.38
CA VAL A 104 14.88 -4.53 7.56
C VAL A 104 14.64 -5.35 8.82
N PHE A 105 14.94 -6.64 8.76
CA PHE A 105 14.83 -7.55 9.89
C PHE A 105 16.21 -8.07 10.28
N MET A 106 16.49 -8.08 11.56
CA MET A 106 17.71 -8.63 12.13
C MET A 106 17.45 -9.16 13.54
N GLU A 107 18.42 -9.86 14.11
CA GLU A 107 18.32 -10.33 15.48
C GLU A 107 18.27 -9.13 16.46
N ARG A 108 17.37 -9.19 17.46
CA ARG A 108 17.12 -8.09 18.39
C ARG A 108 18.36 -7.62 19.13
N ASP A 109 19.15 -8.57 19.64
CA ASP A 109 20.34 -8.24 20.42
C ASP A 109 21.42 -7.57 19.57
N LYS A 110 21.57 -7.99 18.32
CA LYS A 110 22.46 -7.33 17.33
C LYS A 110 21.97 -5.93 16.96
N LEU A 111 20.65 -5.73 16.84
CA LEU A 111 20.10 -4.40 16.62
C LEU A 111 20.37 -3.48 17.80
N ASN A 112 20.12 -3.95 19.02
CA ASN A 112 20.35 -3.16 20.21
C ASN A 112 21.84 -2.78 20.38
N GLU A 113 22.75 -3.70 20.06
CA GLU A 113 24.19 -3.45 20.04
C GLU A 113 24.59 -2.45 18.95
N ALA A 114 24.11 -2.63 17.72
CA ALA A 114 24.46 -1.79 16.58
C ALA A 114 24.06 -0.31 16.77
N PHE A 115 22.98 -0.06 17.50
CA PHE A 115 22.45 1.30 17.73
C PHE A 115 22.59 1.78 19.18
N ASP A 116 23.39 1.10 20.02
CA ASP A 116 23.65 1.44 21.42
C ASP A 116 22.37 1.68 22.25
N LEU A 117 21.35 0.84 22.02
CA LEU A 117 20.04 0.98 22.68
C LEU A 117 19.98 0.36 24.08
N GLY A 118 20.99 -0.45 24.43
CA GLY A 118 21.05 -1.23 25.67
C GLY A 118 20.41 -2.62 25.52
N ASP A 119 20.96 -3.58 26.28
CA ASP A 119 20.65 -5.02 26.14
C ASP A 119 19.17 -5.35 26.39
N ASP A 120 18.52 -4.62 27.30
CA ASP A 120 17.11 -4.84 27.68
C ASP A 120 16.11 -4.01 26.86
N TYR A 121 16.57 -3.23 25.88
CA TYR A 121 15.69 -2.37 25.09
C TYR A 121 14.72 -3.19 24.25
N PHE A 122 13.47 -2.73 24.20
CA PHE A 122 12.45 -3.20 23.27
C PHE A 122 11.44 -2.09 22.96
N GLY A 123 10.91 -2.09 21.75
CA GLY A 123 9.94 -1.10 21.26
C GLY A 123 8.48 -1.55 21.44
N GLY A 124 8.25 -2.85 21.58
CA GLY A 124 6.91 -3.40 21.72
C GLY A 124 6.87 -4.91 21.79
N TYR A 125 5.66 -5.45 21.63
CA TYR A 125 5.39 -6.88 21.66
C TYR A 125 4.58 -7.29 20.43
N PHE A 126 4.95 -8.42 19.83
CA PHE A 126 4.06 -9.20 18.97
C PHE A 126 3.29 -10.19 19.85
N SER A 127 1.99 -10.34 19.64
CA SER A 127 1.18 -11.31 20.39
C SER A 127 -0.05 -11.68 19.61
N ASP A 128 -0.43 -12.97 19.63
CA ASP A 128 -1.70 -13.47 19.10
C ASP A 128 -2.87 -13.21 20.04
N THR A 129 -2.57 -12.91 21.32
CA THR A 129 -3.55 -12.64 22.35
C THR A 129 -3.43 -11.22 22.88
N GLU A 130 -4.56 -10.63 23.25
CA GLU A 130 -4.59 -9.28 23.82
C GLU A 130 -3.79 -9.18 25.12
N ILE A 131 -2.82 -8.27 25.17
CA ILE A 131 -2.02 -7.98 26.36
C ILE A 131 -2.77 -6.96 27.22
N ARG A 132 -3.15 -7.35 28.45
CA ARG A 132 -3.97 -6.54 29.36
C ARG A 132 -3.28 -6.12 30.64
N ASP A 133 -2.10 -6.63 30.89
CA ASP A 133 -1.34 -6.44 32.13
C ASP A 133 -0.41 -5.21 32.09
N ILE A 134 -0.27 -4.58 30.90
CA ILE A 134 0.52 -3.35 30.75
C ILE A 134 -0.41 -2.13 30.96
N PRO A 135 -0.05 -1.22 31.88
CA PRO A 135 -0.81 0.02 32.08
C PRO A 135 -0.88 0.87 30.83
N SER A 136 -2.08 1.40 30.52
CA SER A 136 -2.33 2.19 29.29
C SER A 136 -1.43 3.42 29.10
N LYS A 137 -0.88 3.95 30.16
CA LYS A 137 0.08 5.08 30.13
C LYS A 137 1.40 4.74 29.42
N TYR A 138 1.74 3.44 29.31
CA TYR A 138 2.96 2.97 28.63
C TYR A 138 2.68 2.42 27.24
N ILE A 139 1.41 2.35 26.83
CA ILE A 139 1.00 1.86 25.52
C ILE A 139 0.90 3.05 24.57
N GLY A 140 1.82 3.16 23.63
CA GLY A 140 1.79 4.18 22.58
C GLY A 140 0.74 3.91 21.52
N SER A 141 0.65 2.66 21.06
CA SER A 141 -0.32 2.23 20.05
C SER A 141 -0.54 0.72 20.13
N VAL A 142 -1.78 0.29 19.89
CA VAL A 142 -2.12 -1.11 19.66
C VAL A 142 -2.59 -1.25 18.23
N ILE A 143 -1.91 -2.09 17.46
CA ILE A 143 -2.26 -2.37 16.07
C ILE A 143 -2.80 -3.79 16.04
N ASP A 144 -4.11 -3.92 15.88
CA ASP A 144 -4.79 -5.20 15.73
C ASP A 144 -5.37 -5.36 14.31
N LEU A 145 -5.65 -6.61 13.95
CA LEU A 145 -6.20 -6.93 12.64
C LEU A 145 -7.60 -6.33 12.44
N GLU A 146 -8.36 -6.17 13.51
CA GLU A 146 -9.70 -5.58 13.45
C GLU A 146 -9.63 -4.08 13.15
N ALA A 147 -8.70 -3.35 13.79
CA ALA A 147 -8.47 -1.94 13.50
C ALA A 147 -8.00 -1.73 12.05
N LEU A 148 -7.06 -2.55 11.57
CA LEU A 148 -6.58 -2.49 10.18
C LEU A 148 -7.70 -2.78 9.16
N THR A 149 -8.50 -3.82 9.40
CA THR A 149 -9.63 -4.16 8.50
C THR A 149 -10.74 -3.13 8.55
N LYS A 150 -10.96 -2.46 9.67
CA LYS A 150 -11.93 -1.37 9.80
C LYS A 150 -11.52 -0.16 8.95
N ILE A 151 -10.24 0.21 8.98
CA ILE A 151 -9.70 1.30 8.15
C ILE A 151 -9.81 0.93 6.67
N SER A 152 -9.40 -0.27 6.27
CA SER A 152 -9.51 -0.75 4.90
C SER A 152 -10.95 -0.74 4.39
N ARG A 153 -11.89 -1.23 5.20
CA ARG A 153 -13.31 -1.25 4.85
C ARG A 153 -13.91 0.15 4.71
N GLN A 154 -13.46 1.10 5.54
CA GLN A 154 -13.87 2.50 5.44
C GLN A 154 -13.35 3.17 4.17
N LEU A 155 -12.11 2.85 3.75
CA LEU A 155 -11.55 3.30 2.49
C LEU A 155 -12.30 2.73 1.28
N ASP A 156 -12.64 1.42 1.30
CA ASP A 156 -13.38 0.76 0.23
C ASP A 156 -14.77 1.40 0.02
N VAL A 157 -15.49 1.71 1.10
CA VAL A 157 -16.79 2.39 1.03
C VAL A 157 -16.64 3.80 0.43
N SER A 158 -15.67 4.58 0.90
CA SER A 158 -15.44 5.94 0.40
C SER A 158 -15.00 5.95 -1.08
N MET A 159 -14.16 5.01 -1.49
CA MET A 159 -13.76 4.87 -2.89
C MET A 159 -14.91 4.38 -3.77
N GLY A 160 -15.76 3.49 -3.27
CA GLY A 160 -16.94 3.00 -3.97
C GLY A 160 -17.92 4.14 -4.29
N ASP A 161 -18.21 4.99 -3.33
CA ASP A 161 -19.10 6.16 -3.52
C ASP A 161 -18.51 7.16 -4.51
N MET A 162 -17.22 7.42 -4.46
CA MET A 162 -16.51 8.29 -5.39
C MET A 162 -16.53 7.74 -6.82
N MET A 163 -16.31 6.44 -7.01
CA MET A 163 -16.43 5.76 -8.29
C MET A 163 -17.88 5.81 -8.81
N GLY A 164 -18.87 5.61 -7.95
CA GLY A 164 -20.28 5.72 -8.32
C GLY A 164 -20.63 7.08 -8.90
N MET A 165 -20.17 8.16 -8.29
CA MET A 165 -20.33 9.51 -8.83
C MET A 165 -19.65 9.68 -10.20
N MET A 166 -18.42 9.19 -10.36
CA MET A 166 -17.72 9.27 -11.65
C MET A 166 -18.45 8.51 -12.76
N TYR A 167 -19.02 7.35 -12.47
CA TYR A 167 -19.86 6.61 -13.42
C TYR A 167 -21.11 7.40 -13.82
N GLY A 168 -21.77 8.04 -12.86
CA GLY A 168 -22.94 8.90 -13.13
C GLY A 168 -22.61 10.05 -14.09
N PHE A 169 -21.49 10.75 -13.84
CA PHE A 169 -21.01 11.79 -14.75
C PHE A 169 -20.67 11.26 -16.14
N SER A 170 -19.97 10.13 -16.21
CA SER A 170 -19.58 9.53 -17.48
C SER A 170 -20.79 9.16 -18.34
N VAL A 171 -21.81 8.53 -17.75
CA VAL A 171 -23.05 8.18 -18.43
C VAL A 171 -23.80 9.43 -18.92
N THR A 172 -23.85 10.48 -18.10
CA THR A 172 -24.51 11.73 -18.48
C THR A 172 -23.82 12.39 -19.68
N ILE A 173 -22.50 12.50 -19.66
CA ILE A 173 -21.71 13.05 -20.76
C ILE A 173 -21.92 12.21 -22.02
N PHE A 174 -21.90 10.89 -21.89
CA PHE A 174 -22.12 9.98 -23.02
C PHE A 174 -23.48 10.18 -23.70
N LEU A 175 -24.55 10.32 -22.92
CA LEU A 175 -25.90 10.62 -23.45
C LEU A 175 -25.94 11.96 -24.17
N VAL A 176 -25.32 13.00 -23.63
CA VAL A 176 -25.22 14.32 -24.26
C VAL A 176 -24.48 14.24 -25.59
N VAL A 177 -23.36 13.54 -25.62
CA VAL A 177 -22.55 13.37 -26.84
C VAL A 177 -23.37 12.61 -27.93
N ILE A 178 -24.03 11.51 -27.56
CA ILE A 178 -24.89 10.77 -28.50
C ILE A 178 -26.01 11.67 -29.04
N TYR A 179 -26.66 12.44 -28.16
CA TYR A 179 -27.71 13.36 -28.58
C TYR A 179 -27.18 14.40 -29.60
N LEU A 180 -26.06 15.03 -29.30
CA LEU A 180 -25.42 16.04 -30.17
C LEU A 180 -25.02 15.44 -31.53
N LEU A 181 -24.38 14.25 -31.51
CA LEU A 181 -24.00 13.56 -32.75
C LEU A 181 -25.21 13.21 -33.60
N SER A 182 -26.25 12.67 -32.97
CA SER A 182 -27.53 12.35 -33.68
C SER A 182 -28.15 13.59 -34.29
N LYS A 183 -28.18 14.71 -33.56
CA LYS A 183 -28.69 15.99 -34.06
C LYS A 183 -27.89 16.49 -35.26
N VAL A 184 -26.55 16.49 -35.19
CA VAL A 184 -25.67 16.91 -36.29
C VAL A 184 -25.85 16.02 -37.52
N ILE A 185 -25.99 14.70 -37.36
CA ILE A 185 -26.20 13.76 -38.45
C ILE A 185 -27.54 14.05 -39.14
N ILE A 186 -28.63 14.27 -38.39
CA ILE A 186 -29.97 14.58 -38.92
C ILE A 186 -29.92 15.92 -39.66
N GLU A 187 -29.35 16.97 -39.10
CA GLU A 187 -29.23 18.29 -39.72
C GLU A 187 -28.43 18.23 -41.02
N LYS A 188 -27.29 17.51 -41.02
CA LYS A 188 -26.45 17.38 -42.22
C LYS A 188 -27.10 16.57 -43.34
N ASN A 189 -27.97 15.63 -43.00
CA ASN A 189 -28.65 14.78 -43.96
C ASN A 189 -30.13 15.18 -44.20
N ALA A 190 -30.55 16.35 -43.73
CA ALA A 190 -31.93 16.81 -43.82
C ALA A 190 -32.47 16.81 -45.27
N GLN A 191 -31.62 17.16 -46.23
CA GLN A 191 -31.97 17.19 -47.65
C GLN A 191 -32.19 15.77 -48.22
N SER A 192 -31.34 14.82 -47.85
CA SER A 192 -31.46 13.41 -48.23
C SER A 192 -32.67 12.74 -47.57
N ILE A 193 -32.93 13.06 -46.31
CA ILE A 193 -34.10 12.59 -45.55
C ILE A 193 -35.39 13.11 -46.19
N SER A 194 -35.43 14.38 -46.64
CA SER A 194 -36.60 14.96 -47.35
C SER A 194 -36.84 14.29 -48.70
N MET A 195 -35.78 13.97 -49.46
CA MET A 195 -35.91 13.21 -50.70
C MET A 195 -36.47 11.81 -50.48
N THR A 196 -36.02 11.10 -49.46
CA THR A 196 -36.48 9.76 -49.12
C THR A 196 -37.96 9.76 -48.68
N LYS A 197 -38.41 10.83 -48.02
CA LYS A 197 -39.86 11.04 -47.72
C LYS A 197 -40.70 11.23 -48.95
N ILE A 198 -40.23 11.97 -49.96
CA ILE A 198 -40.94 12.17 -51.25
C ILE A 198 -41.07 10.83 -51.99
N LEU A 199 -40.14 9.91 -51.83
CA LEU A 199 -40.18 8.55 -52.38
C LEU A 199 -41.16 7.59 -51.65
N GLY A 200 -41.84 8.05 -50.59
CA GLY A 200 -42.86 7.32 -49.88
C GLY A 200 -42.41 6.52 -48.63
N TYR A 201 -41.18 6.69 -48.18
CA TYR A 201 -40.72 6.04 -46.96
C TYR A 201 -41.30 6.69 -45.72
N THR A 202 -41.65 5.88 -44.74
CA THR A 202 -42.17 6.34 -43.44
C THR A 202 -41.03 6.83 -42.54
N ASN A 203 -41.35 7.71 -41.58
CA ASN A 203 -40.36 8.21 -40.59
C ASN A 203 -39.70 7.09 -39.81
N GLY A 204 -40.40 5.97 -39.55
CA GLY A 204 -39.85 4.82 -38.83
C GLY A 204 -38.82 4.04 -39.63
N GLU A 205 -39.04 3.89 -40.93
CA GLU A 205 -38.09 3.21 -41.84
C GLU A 205 -36.81 4.03 -42.03
N ILE A 206 -36.96 5.35 -42.18
CA ILE A 206 -35.81 6.27 -42.27
C ILE A 206 -35.00 6.24 -41.00
N SER A 207 -35.64 6.32 -39.83
CA SER A 207 -34.93 6.25 -38.52
C SER A 207 -34.21 4.92 -38.35
N ARG A 208 -34.83 3.81 -38.74
CA ARG A 208 -34.23 2.48 -38.64
C ARG A 208 -33.03 2.31 -39.58
N LEU A 209 -33.05 2.88 -40.73
CA LEU A 209 -31.95 2.84 -41.69
C LEU A 209 -30.71 3.60 -41.16
N TYR A 210 -30.92 4.80 -40.60
CA TYR A 210 -29.84 5.61 -40.08
C TYR A 210 -29.27 5.04 -38.77
N ILE A 211 -30.07 4.49 -37.88
CA ILE A 211 -29.62 3.87 -36.62
C ILE A 211 -28.89 2.56 -36.89
N LEU A 212 -29.42 1.69 -37.81
CA LEU A 212 -28.76 0.43 -38.16
C LEU A 212 -27.39 0.62 -38.83
N LEU A 213 -27.25 1.60 -39.71
CA LEU A 213 -25.96 1.95 -40.33
C LEU A 213 -24.94 2.41 -39.30
N HIS A 214 -25.36 3.14 -38.27
CA HIS A 214 -24.49 3.62 -37.22
C HIS A 214 -24.01 2.47 -36.30
N HIS A 215 -24.91 1.52 -35.97
CA HIS A 215 -24.55 0.34 -35.16
C HIS A 215 -23.66 -0.65 -35.91
N LEU A 216 -23.83 -0.84 -37.20
CA LEU A 216 -22.99 -1.70 -38.04
C LEU A 216 -21.55 -1.13 -38.15
N TRP A 217 -21.41 0.18 -38.21
CA TRP A 217 -20.08 0.83 -38.24
C TRP A 217 -19.35 0.69 -36.94
N TRP A 218 -20.03 0.73 -35.79
CA TRP A 218 -19.46 0.55 -34.47
C TRP A 218 -18.99 -0.90 -34.19
N CYS A 219 -19.78 -1.89 -34.65
CA CYS A 219 -19.36 -3.29 -34.56
C CYS A 219 -18.12 -3.62 -35.40
N SER A 220 -17.98 -2.94 -36.56
CA SER A 220 -16.83 -3.13 -37.45
C SER A 220 -15.56 -2.43 -36.97
N ALA A 221 -15.64 -1.46 -36.07
CA ALA A 221 -14.49 -0.73 -35.52
C ALA A 221 -13.98 -1.32 -34.21
N CYS A 222 -14.68 -2.31 -33.63
CA CYS A 222 -14.28 -3.00 -32.38
C CYS A 222 -13.73 -4.44 -32.60
N CYS A 223 -13.53 -4.85 -33.86
CA CYS A 223 -12.78 -6.08 -34.20
C CYS A 223 -11.36 -5.73 -34.75
#